data_b5518a79b6359547eb2df3df078658c2
#
_entry.id   b5518a79b6359547eb2df3df078658c2
#
_cell.length_a   1.000
_cell.length_b   1.000
_cell.length_c   1.000
_cell.angle_alpha   90.00
_cell.angle_beta   90.00
_cell.angle_gamma   90.00
#
_symmetry.space_group_name_H-M   'P 1'
#
loop_
_entity.id
_entity.type
_entity.pdbx_description
1 polymer ?
#
loop_
_entity_poly.entity_id
_entity_poly.type
_entity_poly.pdbx_seq_one_letter_code
_entity_poly.pdbx_strand_id
1 'polypeptide(L)'
;MEKHLFESTFLGGLLLRNRFVRSATHEGLADAEGLYTPALADLYGRLAKDGVGLIISGHTYVSPEGKASVKQAAAKPEAVDLWRVATDVVHENGGKIALQLAHGGCNASNPATAIGPSAFTIPKKGDTREATPAEIDGLVDAFARAAELARKGGFDAVQIHAAHGYLISQFLSPFYNKRADEYGGPLENRMRLLLRVYDAVRKAVGDAFPVLIKINSEDFVAGGFSADECALVCRELEKRGLDGVELSGGLPASGPKLSPVRTVNPASAEEKSYYEEAAKRIKAQLSIPVILVGGIRYPETAERLLREDACDFVSLSRPLISEPDLIRRWELEDAFRARCITCNACFRPIVTGLGFGCPKFNRKGLLHA
;
A
#
# COMPACT_ATOMS: atom_id res chain seq x y z
N MET A 1 -20.53 -11.09 16.30
CA MET A 1 -21.45 -10.39 15.37
C MET A 1 -21.01 -10.69 13.94
N GLU A 2 -21.95 -10.95 13.06
CA GLU A 2 -21.67 -11.14 11.64
C GLU A 2 -21.19 -9.80 11.05
N LYS A 3 -20.13 -9.85 10.24
CA LYS A 3 -19.56 -8.66 9.59
C LYS A 3 -20.21 -8.48 8.23
N HIS A 4 -20.72 -7.27 7.95
CA HIS A 4 -21.31 -6.93 6.64
C HIS A 4 -20.45 -5.91 5.89
N LEU A 5 -20.36 -6.04 4.55
CA LEU A 5 -19.50 -5.20 3.71
C LEU A 5 -19.82 -3.70 3.81
N PHE A 6 -21.12 -3.37 3.83
CA PHE A 6 -21.61 -1.98 3.75
C PHE A 6 -22.00 -1.38 5.12
N GLU A 7 -21.66 -2.04 6.23
CA GLU A 7 -21.85 -1.46 7.55
C GLU A 7 -20.72 -0.52 7.94
N SER A 8 -21.06 0.55 8.64
CA SER A 8 -20.07 1.45 9.25
C SER A 8 -19.30 0.74 10.36
N THR A 9 -17.99 0.90 10.37
CA THR A 9 -17.10 0.22 11.33
C THR A 9 -15.83 1.00 11.58
N PHE A 10 -15.09 0.62 12.63
CA PHE A 10 -13.83 1.27 12.97
C PHE A 10 -12.62 0.50 12.41
N LEU A 11 -11.64 1.26 11.87
CA LEU A 11 -10.29 0.81 11.58
C LEU A 11 -9.35 1.57 12.51
N GLY A 12 -8.87 0.93 13.59
CA GLY A 12 -8.25 1.68 14.67
C GLY A 12 -9.22 2.72 15.23
N GLY A 13 -8.81 3.96 15.38
CA GLY A 13 -9.67 5.08 15.81
C GLY A 13 -10.51 5.72 14.69
N LEU A 14 -10.42 5.23 13.45
CA LEU A 14 -11.04 5.85 12.27
C LEU A 14 -12.38 5.21 11.92
N LEU A 15 -13.49 5.95 12.04
CA LEU A 15 -14.81 5.49 11.59
C LEU A 15 -14.90 5.52 10.06
N LEU A 16 -15.14 4.36 9.47
CA LEU A 16 -15.37 4.19 8.04
C LEU A 16 -16.84 3.85 7.76
N ARG A 17 -17.38 4.33 6.65
CA ARG A 17 -18.77 4.10 6.24
C ARG A 17 -19.06 2.67 5.78
N ASN A 18 -18.00 1.90 5.43
CA ASN A 18 -18.06 0.50 5.01
C ASN A 18 -16.69 -0.16 5.14
N ARG A 19 -16.60 -1.45 4.78
CA ARG A 19 -15.37 -2.25 4.88
C ARG A 19 -14.53 -2.27 3.60
N PHE A 20 -14.76 -1.37 2.64
CA PHE A 20 -13.99 -1.30 1.41
C PHE A 20 -12.86 -0.28 1.49
N VAL A 21 -11.65 -0.75 1.14
CA VAL A 21 -10.44 0.04 1.07
C VAL A 21 -9.95 0.10 -0.39
N ARG A 22 -9.63 1.28 -0.89
CA ARG A 22 -8.82 1.40 -2.10
C ARG A 22 -7.37 1.23 -1.71
N SER A 23 -6.78 0.07 -2.06
CA SER A 23 -5.36 -0.21 -1.85
C SER A 23 -4.48 0.80 -2.56
N ALA A 24 -3.36 1.17 -1.96
CA ALA A 24 -2.37 2.04 -2.58
C ALA A 24 -2.04 1.58 -4.00
N THR A 25 -2.17 2.47 -4.95
CA THR A 25 -1.97 2.22 -6.38
C THR A 25 -1.21 3.41 -6.96
N HIS A 26 -0.10 3.17 -7.64
CA HIS A 26 0.63 4.24 -8.28
C HIS A 26 -0.18 4.84 -9.42
N GLU A 27 -0.49 6.12 -9.33
CA GLU A 27 -1.30 6.85 -10.31
C GLU A 27 -0.45 7.45 -11.43
N GLY A 28 0.77 7.90 -11.13
CA GLY A 28 1.60 8.63 -12.08
C GLY A 28 0.99 9.98 -12.48
N LEU A 29 0.26 10.62 -11.55
CA LEU A 29 -0.45 11.87 -11.76
C LEU A 29 0.11 13.05 -10.96
N ALA A 30 1.21 12.89 -10.21
CA ALA A 30 1.92 14.03 -9.67
C ALA A 30 2.66 14.78 -10.79
N ASP A 31 3.02 16.04 -10.53
CA ASP A 31 3.85 16.82 -11.45
C ASP A 31 5.33 16.36 -11.44
N ALA A 32 6.20 17.09 -12.12
CA ALA A 32 7.62 16.77 -12.20
C ALA A 32 8.32 16.85 -10.84
N GLU A 33 7.88 17.75 -9.98
CA GLU A 33 8.38 18.00 -8.63
C GLU A 33 7.77 17.08 -7.58
N GLY A 34 6.81 16.22 -7.96
CA GLY A 34 6.10 15.30 -7.08
C GLY A 34 4.94 15.94 -6.31
N LEU A 35 4.43 17.08 -6.76
CA LEU A 35 3.28 17.73 -6.17
C LEU A 35 1.97 17.16 -6.73
N TYR A 36 0.91 17.18 -5.91
CA TYR A 36 -0.41 16.75 -6.36
C TYR A 36 -0.96 17.70 -7.41
N THR A 37 -1.50 17.13 -8.48
CA THR A 37 -2.23 17.85 -9.51
C THR A 37 -3.74 17.79 -9.23
N PRO A 38 -4.56 18.66 -9.86
CA PRO A 38 -6.03 18.56 -9.78
C PRO A 38 -6.56 17.17 -10.15
N ALA A 39 -5.91 16.46 -11.07
CA ALA A 39 -6.31 15.11 -11.48
C ALA A 39 -6.25 14.08 -10.33
N LEU A 40 -5.35 14.25 -9.36
CA LEU A 40 -5.31 13.40 -8.15
C LEU A 40 -6.48 13.71 -7.21
N ALA A 41 -6.80 14.98 -7.00
CA ALA A 41 -7.96 15.39 -6.21
C ALA A 41 -9.27 14.86 -6.83
N ASP A 42 -9.44 15.00 -8.14
CA ASP A 42 -10.59 14.49 -8.90
C ASP A 42 -10.73 12.97 -8.78
N LEU A 43 -9.61 12.24 -8.90
CA LEU A 43 -9.59 10.79 -8.76
C LEU A 43 -10.06 10.35 -7.38
N TYR A 44 -9.50 10.96 -6.32
CA TYR A 44 -9.82 10.57 -4.95
C TYR A 44 -11.24 11.01 -4.57
N GLY A 45 -11.68 12.19 -4.98
CA GLY A 45 -13.04 12.65 -4.80
C GLY A 45 -14.06 11.74 -5.48
N ARG A 46 -13.79 11.29 -6.71
CA ARG A 46 -14.62 10.32 -7.42
C ARG A 46 -14.70 8.98 -6.68
N LEU A 47 -13.58 8.41 -6.24
CA LEU A 47 -13.56 7.16 -5.48
C LEU A 47 -14.37 7.28 -4.17
N ALA A 48 -14.24 8.41 -3.46
CA ALA A 48 -15.02 8.68 -2.27
C ALA A 48 -16.51 8.78 -2.58
N LYS A 49 -16.90 9.56 -3.59
CA LYS A 49 -18.30 9.71 -4.05
C LYS A 49 -18.91 8.36 -4.43
N ASP A 50 -18.14 7.49 -5.05
CA ASP A 50 -18.59 6.20 -5.56
C ASP A 50 -18.44 5.06 -4.50
N GLY A 51 -18.33 5.40 -3.22
CA GLY A 51 -18.58 4.46 -2.13
C GLY A 51 -17.32 3.88 -1.45
N VAL A 52 -16.10 4.22 -1.84
CA VAL A 52 -14.91 3.73 -1.14
C VAL A 52 -14.85 4.30 0.28
N GLY A 53 -14.75 3.44 1.30
CA GLY A 53 -14.71 3.84 2.71
C GLY A 53 -13.37 4.47 3.10
N LEU A 54 -12.26 3.83 2.74
CA LEU A 54 -10.91 4.35 2.93
C LEU A 54 -10.12 4.33 1.62
N ILE A 55 -9.55 5.45 1.24
CA ILE A 55 -8.63 5.57 0.11
C ILE A 55 -7.20 5.60 0.65
N ILE A 56 -6.34 4.65 0.24
CA ILE A 56 -4.91 4.75 0.47
C ILE A 56 -4.30 5.33 -0.82
N SER A 57 -3.62 6.47 -0.70
CA SER A 57 -2.98 7.16 -1.84
C SER A 57 -1.95 6.27 -2.52
N GLY A 58 -1.54 6.62 -3.73
CA GLY A 58 -0.32 6.05 -4.30
C GLY A 58 0.89 6.28 -3.40
N HIS A 59 1.86 5.39 -3.51
CA HIS A 59 3.07 5.45 -2.68
C HIS A 59 3.81 6.79 -2.87
N THR A 60 3.96 7.53 -1.78
CA THR A 60 4.61 8.84 -1.73
C THR A 60 6.04 8.66 -1.22
N TYR A 61 7.05 9.12 -1.96
CA TYR A 61 8.42 8.97 -1.49
C TYR A 61 8.75 9.97 -0.37
N VAL A 62 9.45 9.46 0.66
CA VAL A 62 9.80 10.25 1.87
C VAL A 62 11.14 10.98 1.73
N SER A 63 11.97 10.57 0.74
CA SER A 63 13.25 11.20 0.42
C SER A 63 13.59 10.99 -1.06
N PRO A 64 14.34 11.90 -1.71
CA PRO A 64 14.56 11.91 -3.15
C PRO A 64 15.19 10.63 -3.72
N GLU A 65 16.15 10.04 -2.99
CA GLU A 65 16.84 8.79 -3.38
C GLU A 65 15.90 7.58 -3.36
N GLY A 66 14.79 7.68 -2.62
CA GLY A 66 13.75 6.67 -2.55
C GLY A 66 12.67 6.74 -3.63
N LYS A 67 12.75 7.71 -4.55
CA LYS A 67 11.79 7.82 -5.67
C LYS A 67 11.88 6.59 -6.56
N ALA A 68 10.77 5.87 -6.71
CA ALA A 68 10.72 4.59 -7.43
C ALA A 68 10.07 4.69 -8.82
N SER A 69 9.32 5.76 -9.10
CA SER A 69 8.51 5.87 -10.31
C SER A 69 8.46 7.30 -10.85
N VAL A 70 8.21 7.41 -12.15
CA VAL A 70 7.93 8.71 -12.77
C VAL A 70 6.65 9.31 -12.21
N LYS A 71 6.58 10.64 -12.10
CA LYS A 71 5.40 11.36 -11.59
C LYS A 71 4.87 10.78 -10.25
N GLN A 72 5.78 10.27 -9.41
CA GLN A 72 5.47 9.81 -8.06
C GLN A 72 5.36 11.01 -7.13
N ALA A 73 4.37 10.98 -6.22
CA ALA A 73 4.20 12.03 -5.22
C ALA A 73 5.37 12.06 -4.21
N ALA A 74 5.70 13.28 -3.76
CA ALA A 74 6.77 13.57 -2.82
C ALA A 74 6.22 14.04 -1.47
N ALA A 75 6.79 13.56 -0.37
CA ALA A 75 6.52 14.08 0.95
C ALA A 75 7.44 15.28 1.24
N LYS A 76 6.96 16.48 0.96
CA LYS A 76 7.68 17.74 1.17
C LYS A 76 6.74 18.88 1.61
N PRO A 77 7.25 19.93 2.27
CA PRO A 77 6.39 20.99 2.82
C PRO A 77 5.46 21.64 1.79
N GLU A 78 5.93 21.83 0.56
CA GLU A 78 5.19 22.47 -0.53
C GLU A 78 3.98 21.66 -1.00
N ALA A 79 3.91 20.37 -0.64
CA ALA A 79 2.79 19.50 -1.00
C ALA A 79 1.57 19.68 -0.09
N VAL A 80 1.74 20.25 1.12
CA VAL A 80 0.72 20.25 2.18
C VAL A 80 -0.59 20.91 1.75
N ASP A 81 -0.53 22.08 1.12
CA ASP A 81 -1.76 22.80 0.72
C ASP A 81 -2.47 22.09 -0.45
N LEU A 82 -1.71 21.49 -1.37
CA LEU A 82 -2.27 20.69 -2.47
C LEU A 82 -2.87 19.37 -1.95
N TRP A 83 -2.30 18.79 -0.90
CA TRP A 83 -2.88 17.64 -0.21
C TRP A 83 -4.21 17.99 0.45
N ARG A 84 -4.33 19.18 1.08
CA ARG A 84 -5.60 19.63 1.66
C ARG A 84 -6.71 19.71 0.63
N VAL A 85 -6.43 20.23 -0.56
CA VAL A 85 -7.42 20.22 -1.65
C VAL A 85 -7.92 18.81 -1.92
N ALA A 86 -7.04 17.82 -1.98
CA ALA A 86 -7.42 16.45 -2.26
C ALA A 86 -8.16 15.78 -1.07
N THR A 87 -7.71 16.03 0.18
CA THR A 87 -8.34 15.45 1.37
C THR A 87 -9.71 16.07 1.63
N ASP A 88 -9.87 17.40 1.42
CA ASP A 88 -11.15 18.09 1.58
C ASP A 88 -12.20 17.51 0.60
N VAL A 89 -11.85 17.34 -0.67
CA VAL A 89 -12.75 16.74 -1.68
C VAL A 89 -13.15 15.30 -1.28
N VAL A 90 -12.26 14.51 -0.69
CA VAL A 90 -12.59 13.17 -0.18
C VAL A 90 -13.56 13.25 0.99
N HIS A 91 -13.33 14.16 1.95
CA HIS A 91 -14.17 14.35 3.12
C HIS A 91 -15.57 14.88 2.75
N GLU A 92 -15.67 15.83 1.83
CA GLU A 92 -16.95 16.34 1.29
C GLU A 92 -17.81 15.24 0.66
N ASN A 93 -17.17 14.19 0.15
CA ASN A 93 -17.85 13.00 -0.39
C ASN A 93 -17.98 11.85 0.64
N GLY A 94 -17.77 12.12 1.93
CA GLY A 94 -17.96 11.17 3.03
C GLY A 94 -16.94 10.02 3.07
N GLY A 95 -15.83 10.12 2.35
CA GLY A 95 -14.71 9.16 2.38
C GLY A 95 -13.67 9.51 3.44
N LYS A 96 -12.70 8.60 3.63
CA LYS A 96 -11.49 8.77 4.41
C LYS A 96 -10.27 8.51 3.55
N ILE A 97 -9.13 9.16 3.87
CA ILE A 97 -7.92 9.03 3.05
C ILE A 97 -6.66 8.91 3.91
N ALA A 98 -5.81 7.95 3.56
CA ALA A 98 -4.49 7.72 4.17
C ALA A 98 -3.37 7.99 3.16
N LEU A 99 -2.27 8.62 3.61
CA LEU A 99 -1.07 8.77 2.79
C LEU A 99 -0.18 7.54 2.93
N GLN A 100 0.19 6.86 1.83
CA GLN A 100 1.18 5.80 1.88
C GLN A 100 2.60 6.35 1.81
N LEU A 101 3.38 6.13 2.88
CA LEU A 101 4.78 6.54 3.01
C LEU A 101 5.69 5.44 2.46
N ALA A 102 6.57 5.77 1.52
CA ALA A 102 7.38 4.78 0.82
C ALA A 102 8.81 5.27 0.54
N HIS A 103 9.71 4.30 0.38
CA HIS A 103 11.05 4.48 -0.15
C HIS A 103 11.41 3.28 -1.01
N GLY A 104 11.84 3.52 -2.25
CA GLY A 104 12.07 2.46 -3.23
C GLY A 104 13.19 1.48 -2.87
N GLY A 105 14.12 1.90 -2.02
CA GLY A 105 15.28 1.08 -1.70
C GLY A 105 16.09 0.76 -2.96
N CYS A 106 16.53 -0.48 -3.10
CA CYS A 106 17.20 -0.96 -4.31
C CYS A 106 16.35 -0.75 -5.58
N ASN A 107 15.01 -0.72 -5.46
CA ASN A 107 14.09 -0.52 -6.58
C ASN A 107 13.83 0.95 -6.93
N ALA A 108 14.56 1.90 -6.33
CA ALA A 108 14.48 3.32 -6.70
C ALA A 108 14.81 3.52 -8.19
N SER A 109 14.28 4.59 -8.77
CA SER A 109 14.39 4.86 -10.22
C SER A 109 15.80 5.26 -10.64
N ASN A 110 16.59 5.89 -9.76
CA ASN A 110 17.99 6.23 -9.99
C ASN A 110 18.92 5.26 -9.25
N PRO A 111 19.54 4.30 -9.94
CA PRO A 111 20.42 3.32 -9.30
C PRO A 111 21.67 3.95 -8.67
N ALA A 112 22.16 5.07 -9.21
CA ALA A 112 23.37 5.74 -8.68
C ALA A 112 23.20 6.28 -7.26
N THR A 113 21.96 6.58 -6.84
CA THR A 113 21.63 7.06 -5.49
C THR A 113 20.85 6.03 -4.68
N ALA A 114 20.43 4.93 -5.30
CA ALA A 114 19.62 3.89 -4.65
C ALA A 114 20.42 3.18 -3.55
N ILE A 115 19.79 3.02 -2.41
CA ILE A 115 20.34 2.34 -1.23
C ILE A 115 19.41 1.21 -0.80
N GLY A 116 19.99 0.15 -0.25
CA GLY A 116 19.24 -0.98 0.29
C GLY A 116 19.87 -1.51 1.56
N PRO A 117 19.35 -2.61 2.13
CA PRO A 117 20.00 -3.24 3.28
C PRO A 117 21.40 -3.74 2.95
N SER A 118 21.65 -4.16 1.73
CA SER A 118 22.94 -4.63 1.22
C SER A 118 23.13 -4.21 -0.23
N ALA A 119 24.34 -4.27 -0.74
CA ALA A 119 24.59 -4.09 -2.16
C ALA A 119 23.81 -5.13 -2.97
N PHE A 120 23.09 -4.68 -4.01
CA PHE A 120 22.23 -5.53 -4.80
C PHE A 120 22.25 -5.13 -6.27
N THR A 121 22.49 -6.10 -7.15
CA THR A 121 22.46 -5.87 -8.60
C THR A 121 21.04 -6.08 -9.15
N ILE A 122 20.42 -5.02 -9.65
CA ILE A 122 19.14 -5.13 -10.34
C ILE A 122 19.38 -5.35 -11.82
N PRO A 123 18.92 -6.47 -12.41
CA PRO A 123 19.07 -6.73 -13.82
C PRO A 123 18.61 -5.54 -14.68
N LYS A 124 19.46 -5.08 -15.60
CA LYS A 124 19.22 -3.96 -16.52
C LYS A 124 19.15 -2.55 -15.88
N LYS A 125 19.26 -2.42 -14.56
CA LYS A 125 19.28 -1.11 -13.88
C LYS A 125 20.65 -0.74 -13.33
N GLY A 126 21.40 -1.72 -12.84
CA GLY A 126 22.73 -1.52 -12.24
C GLY A 126 22.78 -1.89 -10.76
N ASP A 127 23.92 -1.54 -10.15
CA ASP A 127 24.22 -1.85 -8.77
C ASP A 127 23.69 -0.77 -7.83
N THR A 128 23.13 -1.22 -6.73
CA THR A 128 22.75 -0.38 -5.61
C THR A 128 23.68 -0.66 -4.43
N ARG A 129 23.88 0.29 -3.55
CA ARG A 129 24.78 0.13 -2.41
C ARG A 129 24.06 -0.14 -1.10
N GLU A 130 24.81 -0.64 -0.15
CA GLU A 130 24.36 -0.79 1.22
C GLU A 130 24.20 0.58 1.89
N ALA A 131 23.10 0.76 2.64
CA ALA A 131 22.86 1.95 3.44
C ALA A 131 23.79 1.97 4.66
N THR A 132 24.43 3.11 4.91
CA THR A 132 25.20 3.34 6.13
C THR A 132 24.29 3.51 7.35
N PRO A 133 24.79 3.32 8.60
CA PRO A 133 24.01 3.59 9.80
C PRO A 133 23.44 5.02 9.86
N ALA A 134 24.22 6.03 9.46
CA ALA A 134 23.75 7.42 9.42
C ALA A 134 22.63 7.65 8.40
N GLU A 135 22.66 6.97 7.25
CA GLU A 135 21.56 7.01 6.30
C GLU A 135 20.31 6.32 6.83
N ILE A 136 20.45 5.21 7.56
CA ILE A 136 19.34 4.54 8.24
C ILE A 136 18.67 5.50 9.24
N ASP A 137 19.45 6.24 10.02
CA ASP A 137 18.93 7.27 10.94
C ASP A 137 18.18 8.36 10.17
N GLY A 138 18.76 8.87 9.08
CA GLY A 138 18.14 9.87 8.21
C GLY A 138 16.83 9.39 7.58
N LEU A 139 16.73 8.09 7.23
CA LEU A 139 15.50 7.48 6.70
C LEU A 139 14.39 7.43 7.77
N VAL A 140 14.73 7.04 9.02
CA VAL A 140 13.76 7.06 10.13
C VAL A 140 13.15 8.45 10.30
N ASP A 141 14.00 9.48 10.30
CA ASP A 141 13.56 10.87 10.39
C ASP A 141 12.71 11.30 9.17
N ALA A 142 13.06 10.85 7.96
CA ALA A 142 12.31 11.17 6.75
C ALA A 142 10.88 10.60 6.79
N PHE A 143 10.69 9.37 7.25
CA PHE A 143 9.35 8.79 7.45
C PHE A 143 8.54 9.56 8.50
N ALA A 144 9.16 9.94 9.62
CA ALA A 144 8.51 10.73 10.67
C ALA A 144 8.06 12.11 10.17
N ARG A 145 8.94 12.83 9.47
CA ARG A 145 8.61 14.13 8.85
C ARG A 145 7.48 14.00 7.83
N ALA A 146 7.52 12.96 7.00
CA ALA A 146 6.50 12.72 6.00
C ALA A 146 5.12 12.45 6.64
N ALA A 147 5.07 11.71 7.75
CA ALA A 147 3.85 11.47 8.51
C ALA A 147 3.29 12.75 9.14
N GLU A 148 4.15 13.60 9.70
CA GLU A 148 3.75 14.90 10.24
C GLU A 148 3.15 15.82 9.15
N LEU A 149 3.77 15.86 7.97
CA LEU A 149 3.26 16.59 6.82
C LEU A 149 1.92 16.05 6.34
N ALA A 150 1.74 14.71 6.33
CA ALA A 150 0.46 14.09 5.98
C ALA A 150 -0.66 14.54 6.93
N ARG A 151 -0.41 14.54 8.25
CA ARG A 151 -1.37 15.03 9.23
C ARG A 151 -1.72 16.52 9.01
N LYS A 152 -0.72 17.35 8.69
CA LYS A 152 -0.93 18.77 8.35
C LYS A 152 -1.70 18.95 7.03
N GLY A 153 -1.54 18.03 6.09
CA GLY A 153 -2.22 17.99 4.79
C GLY A 153 -3.63 17.42 4.84
N GLY A 154 -4.19 17.16 6.04
CA GLY A 154 -5.58 16.73 6.20
C GLY A 154 -5.84 15.24 6.01
N PHE A 155 -4.81 14.41 5.85
CA PHE A 155 -5.01 12.95 5.81
C PHE A 155 -5.53 12.43 7.15
N ASP A 156 -6.41 11.42 7.10
CA ASP A 156 -7.00 10.78 8.27
C ASP A 156 -6.08 9.72 8.90
N ALA A 157 -5.11 9.22 8.16
CA ALA A 157 -4.15 8.20 8.58
C ALA A 157 -2.88 8.24 7.72
N VAL A 158 -1.84 7.53 8.15
CA VAL A 158 -0.72 7.16 7.28
C VAL A 158 -0.59 5.64 7.19
N GLN A 159 -0.03 5.16 6.07
CA GLN A 159 0.33 3.75 5.89
C GLN A 159 1.81 3.63 5.56
N ILE A 160 2.56 2.93 6.40
CA ILE A 160 3.97 2.60 6.15
C ILE A 160 4.05 1.48 5.11
N HIS A 161 4.78 1.71 4.02
CA HIS A 161 4.96 0.70 2.96
C HIS A 161 6.13 -0.23 3.28
N ALA A 162 5.82 -1.43 3.77
CA ALA A 162 6.77 -2.49 4.10
C ALA A 162 6.60 -3.73 3.20
N ALA A 163 6.21 -3.55 1.94
CA ALA A 163 5.91 -4.64 1.02
C ALA A 163 6.62 -4.50 -0.33
N HIS A 164 6.45 -5.51 -1.19
CA HIS A 164 6.73 -5.49 -2.62
C HIS A 164 8.20 -5.30 -3.02
N GLY A 165 9.13 -5.57 -2.10
CA GLY A 165 10.56 -5.37 -2.35
C GLY A 165 10.98 -3.89 -2.35
N TYR A 166 10.26 -3.01 -1.64
CA TYR A 166 10.69 -1.66 -1.33
C TYR A 166 11.53 -1.65 -0.05
N LEU A 167 12.11 -0.52 0.34
CA LEU A 167 13.17 -0.44 1.34
C LEU A 167 12.89 -1.28 2.61
N ILE A 168 11.76 -1.05 3.27
CA ILE A 168 11.45 -1.76 4.54
C ILE A 168 11.24 -3.25 4.27
N SER A 169 10.55 -3.63 3.18
CA SER A 169 10.43 -5.02 2.76
C SER A 169 11.78 -5.66 2.48
N GLN A 170 12.73 -4.91 1.90
CA GLN A 170 14.09 -5.39 1.64
C GLN A 170 14.85 -5.65 2.95
N PHE A 171 14.70 -4.79 3.97
CA PHE A 171 15.31 -5.03 5.28
C PHE A 171 14.74 -6.28 5.97
N LEU A 172 13.42 -6.51 5.87
CA LEU A 172 12.76 -7.70 6.42
C LEU A 172 13.19 -8.99 5.72
N SER A 173 13.48 -8.93 4.43
CA SER A 173 13.70 -10.10 3.57
C SER A 173 15.15 -10.58 3.59
N PRO A 174 15.44 -11.83 4.00
CA PRO A 174 16.79 -12.40 3.86
C PRO A 174 17.25 -12.53 2.40
N PHE A 175 16.32 -12.44 1.44
CA PHE A 175 16.66 -12.41 0.01
C PHE A 175 17.51 -11.17 -0.34
N TYR A 176 17.14 -9.99 0.18
CA TYR A 176 17.87 -8.74 -0.03
C TYR A 176 18.88 -8.43 1.07
N ASN A 177 18.55 -8.74 2.32
CA ASN A 177 19.33 -8.32 3.49
C ASN A 177 20.39 -9.37 3.84
N LYS A 178 21.64 -9.04 3.51
CA LYS A 178 22.84 -9.82 3.80
C LYS A 178 23.76 -9.15 4.84
N ARG A 179 23.24 -8.16 5.57
CA ARG A 179 24.00 -7.42 6.59
C ARG A 179 24.44 -8.36 7.72
N ALA A 180 25.60 -8.03 8.29
CA ALA A 180 26.16 -8.73 9.45
C ALA A 180 26.11 -7.87 10.75
N ASP A 181 25.53 -6.65 10.66
CA ASP A 181 25.34 -5.75 11.78
C ASP A 181 23.95 -5.93 12.45
N GLU A 182 23.60 -4.99 13.32
CA GLU A 182 22.33 -5.01 14.08
C GLU A 182 21.05 -4.90 13.21
N TYR A 183 21.16 -4.71 11.91
CA TYR A 183 20.03 -4.66 10.95
C TYR A 183 19.92 -5.92 10.09
N GLY A 184 20.80 -6.92 10.28
CA GLY A 184 20.83 -8.15 9.47
C GLY A 184 20.85 -9.44 10.29
N GLY A 185 20.78 -10.58 9.60
CA GLY A 185 20.77 -11.90 10.24
C GLY A 185 19.39 -12.30 10.79
N PRO A 186 19.19 -12.49 12.11
CA PRO A 186 17.92 -12.94 12.69
C PRO A 186 16.80 -11.91 12.49
N LEU A 187 15.55 -12.36 12.59
CA LEU A 187 14.37 -11.55 12.33
C LEU A 187 14.32 -10.28 13.19
N GLU A 188 14.72 -10.37 14.45
CA GLU A 188 14.76 -9.27 15.41
C GLU A 188 15.64 -8.11 14.91
N ASN A 189 16.71 -8.41 14.22
CA ASN A 189 17.57 -7.42 13.59
C ASN A 189 16.96 -6.88 12.30
N ARG A 190 16.44 -7.78 11.43
CA ARG A 190 15.86 -7.39 10.15
C ARG A 190 14.63 -6.50 10.30
N MET A 191 13.82 -6.68 11.35
CA MET A 191 12.65 -5.81 11.61
C MET A 191 13.03 -4.50 12.33
N ARG A 192 14.26 -4.31 12.80
CA ARG A 192 14.70 -3.13 13.57
C ARG A 192 14.41 -1.81 12.85
N LEU A 193 14.70 -1.72 11.54
CA LEU A 193 14.41 -0.51 10.78
C LEU A 193 12.90 -0.20 10.80
N LEU A 194 12.05 -1.20 10.53
CA LEU A 194 10.60 -1.03 10.56
C LEU A 194 10.11 -0.53 11.92
N LEU A 195 10.58 -1.14 13.00
CA LEU A 195 10.18 -0.76 14.36
C LEU A 195 10.62 0.68 14.69
N ARG A 196 11.83 1.07 14.32
CA ARG A 196 12.32 2.45 14.49
C ARG A 196 11.51 3.45 13.69
N VAL A 197 11.17 3.12 12.43
CA VAL A 197 10.31 3.95 11.58
C VAL A 197 8.93 4.08 12.21
N TYR A 198 8.33 2.97 12.65
CA TYR A 198 7.02 2.99 13.31
C TYR A 198 7.02 3.88 14.56
N ASP A 199 7.99 3.69 15.47
CA ASP A 199 8.09 4.45 16.71
C ASP A 199 8.27 5.96 16.43
N ALA A 200 9.08 6.33 15.44
CA ALA A 200 9.30 7.71 15.03
C ALA A 200 8.05 8.33 14.39
N VAL A 201 7.36 7.59 13.52
CA VAL A 201 6.08 8.01 12.92
C VAL A 201 5.03 8.21 14.01
N ARG A 202 4.84 7.23 14.90
CA ARG A 202 3.87 7.31 16.01
C ARG A 202 4.14 8.54 16.89
N LYS A 203 5.41 8.77 17.24
CA LYS A 203 5.81 9.96 18.00
C LYS A 203 5.48 11.26 17.27
N ALA A 204 5.66 11.33 15.96
CA ALA A 204 5.43 12.53 15.15
C ALA A 204 3.93 12.86 14.98
N VAL A 205 3.07 11.84 14.87
CA VAL A 205 1.63 12.05 14.64
C VAL A 205 0.78 12.00 15.92
N GLY A 206 1.30 11.41 17.01
CA GLY A 206 0.60 11.21 18.28
C GLY A 206 -0.30 9.97 18.28
N ASP A 207 -0.83 9.60 19.46
CA ASP A 207 -1.53 8.33 19.69
C ASP A 207 -2.92 8.26 19.03
N ALA A 208 -3.56 9.41 18.84
CA ALA A 208 -4.91 9.47 18.27
C ALA A 208 -4.95 9.40 16.74
N PHE A 209 -3.81 9.55 16.06
CA PHE A 209 -3.75 9.53 14.60
C PHE A 209 -3.42 8.11 14.10
N PRO A 210 -4.28 7.47 13.30
CA PRO A 210 -4.08 6.09 12.88
C PRO A 210 -2.81 5.90 12.04
N VAL A 211 -2.01 4.89 12.41
CA VAL A 211 -0.83 4.43 11.66
C VAL A 211 -1.06 3.00 11.22
N LEU A 212 -1.13 2.80 9.92
CA LEU A 212 -1.30 1.50 9.28
C LEU A 212 0.03 1.01 8.71
N ILE A 213 0.11 -0.28 8.40
CA ILE A 213 1.20 -0.86 7.63
C ILE A 213 0.66 -1.66 6.44
N LYS A 214 1.40 -1.63 5.32
CA LYS A 214 1.25 -2.62 4.26
C LYS A 214 2.49 -3.50 4.24
N ILE A 215 2.30 -4.82 4.41
CA ILE A 215 3.39 -5.78 4.53
C ILE A 215 3.18 -6.98 3.59
N ASN A 216 4.27 -7.59 3.11
CA ASN A 216 4.18 -8.89 2.45
C ASN A 216 3.78 -9.95 3.47
N SER A 217 2.73 -10.70 3.17
CA SER A 217 2.45 -11.95 3.89
C SER A 217 3.56 -12.98 3.65
N GLU A 218 4.14 -12.95 2.44
CA GLU A 218 5.27 -13.79 2.02
C GLU A 218 5.92 -13.20 0.78
N ASP A 219 7.23 -13.42 0.61
CA ASP A 219 7.98 -12.94 -0.55
C ASP A 219 7.85 -13.85 -1.78
N PHE A 220 7.47 -15.13 -1.61
CA PHE A 220 7.37 -16.16 -2.65
C PHE A 220 8.67 -16.36 -3.45
N VAL A 221 9.80 -16.28 -2.79
CA VAL A 221 11.14 -16.59 -3.31
C VAL A 221 11.91 -17.42 -2.30
N ALA A 222 12.81 -18.26 -2.77
CA ALA A 222 13.69 -19.03 -1.87
C ALA A 222 14.53 -18.06 -1.01
N GLY A 223 14.58 -18.32 0.29
CA GLY A 223 15.29 -17.45 1.24
C GLY A 223 14.67 -16.06 1.37
N GLY A 224 13.39 -15.88 1.05
CA GLY A 224 12.64 -14.65 1.28
C GLY A 224 11.97 -14.60 2.65
N PHE A 225 11.24 -13.52 2.91
CA PHE A 225 10.42 -13.33 4.09
C PHE A 225 9.22 -14.26 4.08
N SER A 226 8.98 -14.95 5.19
CA SER A 226 7.94 -15.98 5.30
C SER A 226 6.68 -15.48 6.01
N ALA A 227 5.58 -16.26 5.87
CA ALA A 227 4.31 -15.94 6.54
C ALA A 227 4.40 -16.02 8.07
N ASP A 228 5.22 -16.91 8.60
CA ASP A 228 5.44 -17.01 10.04
C ASP A 228 6.22 -15.79 10.56
N GLU A 229 7.24 -15.34 9.85
CA GLU A 229 7.95 -14.09 10.16
C GLU A 229 7.04 -12.87 10.07
N CYS A 230 6.14 -12.82 9.07
CA CYS A 230 5.14 -11.76 8.95
C CYS A 230 4.22 -11.70 10.18
N ALA A 231 3.73 -12.83 10.67
CA ALA A 231 2.91 -12.89 11.88
C ALA A 231 3.67 -12.34 13.10
N LEU A 232 4.95 -12.71 13.27
CA LEU A 232 5.79 -12.22 14.36
C LEU A 232 6.01 -10.70 14.29
N VAL A 233 6.30 -10.16 13.11
CA VAL A 233 6.46 -8.71 12.88
C VAL A 233 5.17 -7.96 13.17
N CYS A 234 4.02 -8.46 12.71
CA CYS A 234 2.72 -7.84 12.96
C CYS A 234 2.38 -7.81 14.45
N ARG A 235 2.64 -8.90 15.18
CA ARG A 235 2.47 -8.96 16.64
C ARG A 235 3.35 -7.97 17.40
N GLU A 236 4.59 -7.79 16.94
CA GLU A 236 5.50 -6.83 17.57
C GLU A 236 5.06 -5.38 17.33
N LEU A 237 4.51 -5.08 16.14
CA LEU A 237 3.90 -3.77 15.85
C LEU A 237 2.58 -3.55 16.61
N GLU A 238 1.75 -4.58 16.76
CA GLU A 238 0.53 -4.52 17.57
C GLU A 238 0.81 -4.14 19.01
N LYS A 239 1.83 -4.75 19.65
CA LYS A 239 2.29 -4.38 21.01
C LYS A 239 2.71 -2.93 21.14
N ARG A 240 3.15 -2.30 20.03
CA ARG A 240 3.53 -0.89 19.94
C ARG A 240 2.36 0.05 19.60
N GLY A 241 1.15 -0.48 19.42
CA GLY A 241 -0.05 0.28 19.13
C GLY A 241 -0.31 0.55 17.64
N LEU A 242 0.06 -0.39 16.75
CA LEU A 242 -0.34 -0.33 15.35
C LEU A 242 -1.87 -0.43 15.21
N ASP A 243 -2.46 0.40 14.32
CA ASP A 243 -3.92 0.50 14.18
C ASP A 243 -4.51 -0.49 13.15
N GLY A 244 -3.71 -1.04 12.25
CA GLY A 244 -4.17 -2.04 11.28
C GLY A 244 -3.10 -2.46 10.28
N VAL A 245 -3.28 -3.66 9.72
CA VAL A 245 -2.35 -4.30 8.78
C VAL A 245 -3.03 -4.55 7.45
N GLU A 246 -2.47 -4.06 6.32
CA GLU A 246 -2.86 -4.49 4.98
C GLU A 246 -1.90 -5.59 4.50
N LEU A 247 -2.42 -6.80 4.33
CA LEU A 247 -1.68 -7.96 3.85
C LEU A 247 -1.66 -8.00 2.32
N SER A 248 -0.45 -8.04 1.78
CA SER A 248 -0.14 -8.21 0.37
C SER A 248 0.93 -9.30 0.21
N GLY A 249 1.69 -9.34 -0.88
CA GLY A 249 2.80 -10.29 -0.99
C GLY A 249 3.52 -10.27 -2.32
N GLY A 250 4.67 -10.91 -2.31
CA GLY A 250 5.54 -11.07 -3.46
C GLY A 250 6.51 -9.93 -3.68
N LEU A 251 7.54 -10.26 -4.43
CA LEU A 251 8.62 -9.38 -4.88
C LEU A 251 8.60 -9.29 -6.41
N PRO A 252 9.30 -8.32 -7.02
CA PRO A 252 9.54 -8.35 -8.46
C PRO A 252 10.17 -9.67 -8.94
N ALA A 253 11.01 -10.28 -8.09
CA ALA A 253 11.68 -11.55 -8.37
C ALA A 253 10.76 -12.80 -8.29
N SER A 254 9.56 -12.70 -7.73
CA SER A 254 8.65 -13.84 -7.54
C SER A 254 7.99 -14.32 -8.83
N GLY A 255 8.25 -13.65 -9.95
CA GLY A 255 7.65 -13.96 -11.25
C GLY A 255 6.19 -13.54 -11.42
N PRO A 256 5.63 -13.60 -12.62
CA PRO A 256 4.36 -12.94 -12.97
C PRO A 256 3.14 -13.52 -12.25
N LYS A 257 3.20 -14.74 -11.75
CA LYS A 257 2.09 -15.39 -11.04
C LYS A 257 2.09 -15.11 -9.54
N LEU A 258 3.22 -14.70 -8.95
CA LEU A 258 3.40 -14.53 -7.51
C LEU A 258 3.85 -13.12 -7.13
N SER A 259 4.24 -12.29 -8.10
CA SER A 259 4.62 -10.90 -7.87
C SER A 259 3.44 -10.05 -7.35
N PRO A 260 3.68 -8.87 -6.80
CA PRO A 260 2.62 -7.96 -6.35
C PRO A 260 1.59 -7.61 -7.43
N VAL A 261 2.01 -7.67 -8.68
CA VAL A 261 1.19 -7.36 -9.87
C VAL A 261 0.83 -8.62 -10.65
N ARG A 262 0.34 -9.63 -9.95
CA ARG A 262 -0.02 -10.94 -10.52
C ARG A 262 -0.93 -10.82 -11.74
N THR A 263 -0.71 -11.72 -12.72
CA THR A 263 -1.56 -11.86 -13.91
C THR A 263 -2.63 -12.96 -13.75
N VAL A 264 -2.75 -13.54 -12.55
CA VAL A 264 -3.78 -14.54 -12.22
C VAL A 264 -5.13 -13.82 -12.04
N ASN A 265 -6.18 -14.37 -12.64
CA ASN A 265 -7.53 -13.86 -12.58
C ASN A 265 -8.46 -14.95 -12.05
N PRO A 266 -9.04 -14.81 -10.84
CA PRO A 266 -10.02 -15.75 -10.33
C PRO A 266 -11.18 -15.93 -11.30
N ALA A 267 -11.56 -17.17 -11.59
CA ALA A 267 -12.60 -17.51 -12.55
C ALA A 267 -13.99 -17.47 -11.92
N SER A 268 -14.09 -17.73 -10.60
CA SER A 268 -15.36 -17.74 -9.87
C SER A 268 -15.24 -17.06 -8.49
N ALA A 269 -16.37 -16.88 -7.83
CA ALA A 269 -16.45 -16.29 -6.49
C ALA A 269 -15.90 -17.23 -5.38
N GLU A 270 -15.89 -18.54 -5.65
CA GLU A 270 -15.41 -19.57 -4.73
C GLU A 270 -13.88 -19.67 -4.71
N GLU A 271 -13.20 -19.17 -5.75
CA GLU A 271 -11.74 -19.19 -5.78
C GLU A 271 -11.15 -18.33 -4.67
N LYS A 272 -10.09 -18.87 -4.05
CA LYS A 272 -9.37 -18.17 -2.98
C LYS A 272 -8.72 -16.89 -3.48
N SER A 273 -8.74 -15.86 -2.64
CA SER A 273 -7.95 -14.66 -2.87
C SER A 273 -6.44 -14.97 -2.74
N TYR A 274 -5.58 -14.10 -3.30
CA TYR A 274 -4.15 -14.42 -3.44
C TYR A 274 -3.42 -14.75 -2.14
N TYR A 275 -3.83 -14.12 -1.04
CA TYR A 275 -3.13 -14.19 0.25
C TYR A 275 -4.06 -14.71 1.37
N GLU A 276 -5.18 -15.31 1.03
CA GLU A 276 -6.24 -15.70 1.97
C GLU A 276 -5.75 -16.64 3.06
N GLU A 277 -4.99 -17.67 2.71
CA GLU A 277 -4.45 -18.64 3.68
C GLU A 277 -3.51 -17.99 4.69
N ALA A 278 -2.62 -17.13 4.20
CA ALA A 278 -1.71 -16.37 5.07
C ALA A 278 -2.51 -15.40 5.95
N ALA A 279 -3.53 -14.73 5.38
CA ALA A 279 -4.36 -13.78 6.11
C ALA A 279 -5.10 -14.46 7.28
N LYS A 280 -5.73 -15.62 7.07
CA LYS A 280 -6.37 -16.39 8.15
C LYS A 280 -5.39 -16.75 9.29
N ARG A 281 -4.19 -17.21 8.92
CA ARG A 281 -3.15 -17.58 9.90
C ARG A 281 -2.61 -16.38 10.68
N ILE A 282 -2.40 -15.25 10.02
CA ILE A 282 -1.88 -14.02 10.63
C ILE A 282 -2.97 -13.39 11.49
N LYS A 283 -4.20 -13.25 10.96
CA LYS A 283 -5.33 -12.68 11.69
C LYS A 283 -5.65 -13.41 12.98
N ALA A 284 -5.57 -14.75 12.98
CA ALA A 284 -5.79 -15.56 14.19
C ALA A 284 -4.80 -15.24 15.34
N GLN A 285 -3.74 -14.48 15.07
CA GLN A 285 -2.72 -14.11 16.05
C GLN A 285 -2.76 -12.61 16.41
N LEU A 286 -3.70 -11.84 15.84
CA LEU A 286 -3.80 -10.39 16.00
C LEU A 286 -5.17 -9.99 16.51
N SER A 287 -5.22 -8.95 17.33
CA SER A 287 -6.45 -8.29 17.79
C SER A 287 -6.78 -7.04 16.97
N ILE A 288 -5.78 -6.48 16.26
CA ILE A 288 -5.96 -5.32 15.38
C ILE A 288 -6.57 -5.71 14.04
N PRO A 289 -7.26 -4.78 13.36
CA PRO A 289 -7.88 -5.02 12.06
C PRO A 289 -6.89 -5.48 10.98
N VAL A 290 -7.31 -6.47 10.21
CA VAL A 290 -6.59 -6.97 9.03
C VAL A 290 -7.35 -6.58 7.77
N ILE A 291 -6.65 -5.94 6.84
CA ILE A 291 -7.12 -5.56 5.51
C ILE A 291 -6.52 -6.56 4.52
N LEU A 292 -7.32 -7.16 3.65
CA LEU A 292 -6.85 -8.13 2.66
C LEU A 292 -6.99 -7.59 1.24
N VAL A 293 -5.88 -7.55 0.49
CA VAL A 293 -5.87 -7.20 -0.94
C VAL A 293 -5.53 -8.42 -1.80
N GLY A 294 -6.03 -8.46 -3.02
CA GLY A 294 -5.54 -9.35 -4.06
C GLY A 294 -6.49 -10.45 -4.52
N GLY A 295 -6.84 -10.45 -5.79
CA GLY A 295 -7.70 -11.47 -6.40
C GLY A 295 -9.19 -11.32 -6.14
N ILE A 296 -9.64 -10.33 -5.40
CA ILE A 296 -11.04 -10.12 -5.06
C ILE A 296 -11.75 -9.44 -6.24
N ARG A 297 -12.77 -10.11 -6.80
CA ARG A 297 -13.47 -9.74 -8.02
C ARG A 297 -14.98 -9.77 -7.90
N TYR A 298 -15.50 -10.48 -6.92
CA TYR A 298 -16.90 -10.72 -6.68
C TYR A 298 -17.27 -10.20 -5.30
N PRO A 299 -18.44 -9.57 -5.11
CA PRO A 299 -18.91 -9.19 -3.79
C PRO A 299 -19.05 -10.42 -2.88
N GLU A 300 -19.49 -11.57 -3.41
CA GLU A 300 -19.62 -12.82 -2.68
C GLU A 300 -18.28 -13.32 -2.13
N THR A 301 -17.17 -13.12 -2.89
CA THR A 301 -15.82 -13.40 -2.36
C THR A 301 -15.51 -12.49 -1.18
N ALA A 302 -15.84 -11.21 -1.28
CA ALA A 302 -15.59 -10.24 -0.21
C ALA A 302 -16.40 -10.58 1.06
N GLU A 303 -17.68 -10.92 0.92
CA GLU A 303 -18.54 -11.37 2.02
C GLU A 303 -18.04 -12.67 2.65
N ARG A 304 -17.64 -13.64 1.81
CA ARG A 304 -17.07 -14.91 2.29
C ARG A 304 -15.81 -14.67 3.14
N LEU A 305 -14.91 -13.80 2.70
CA LEU A 305 -13.69 -13.47 3.44
C LEU A 305 -13.98 -12.87 4.81
N LEU A 306 -15.00 -12.02 4.94
CA LEU A 306 -15.43 -11.47 6.22
C LEU A 306 -16.09 -12.54 7.11
N ARG A 307 -17.00 -13.33 6.56
CA ARG A 307 -17.72 -14.39 7.29
C ARG A 307 -16.79 -15.47 7.80
N GLU A 308 -15.76 -15.85 7.02
CA GLU A 308 -14.75 -16.83 7.41
C GLU A 308 -13.61 -16.25 8.26
N ASP A 309 -13.75 -15.01 8.67
CA ASP A 309 -12.78 -14.26 9.49
C ASP A 309 -11.36 -14.23 8.90
N ALA A 310 -11.27 -14.22 7.57
CA ALA A 310 -9.99 -14.08 6.88
C ALA A 310 -9.45 -12.63 6.94
N CYS A 311 -10.34 -11.65 7.08
CA CYS A 311 -10.01 -10.23 7.20
C CYS A 311 -11.15 -9.45 7.87
N ASP A 312 -10.90 -8.18 8.19
CA ASP A 312 -11.90 -7.22 8.68
C ASP A 312 -12.31 -6.22 7.61
N PHE A 313 -11.41 -5.97 6.64
CA PHE A 313 -11.61 -5.06 5.52
C PHE A 313 -11.12 -5.69 4.22
N VAL A 314 -11.81 -5.37 3.14
CA VAL A 314 -11.49 -5.83 1.78
C VAL A 314 -10.87 -4.69 1.00
N SER A 315 -9.70 -4.93 0.41
CA SER A 315 -8.96 -3.91 -0.33
C SER A 315 -8.87 -4.22 -1.82
N LEU A 316 -9.17 -3.21 -2.65
CA LEU A 316 -9.19 -3.31 -4.10
C LEU A 316 -8.21 -2.31 -4.72
N SER A 317 -7.45 -2.71 -5.74
CA SER A 317 -6.58 -1.85 -6.53
C SER A 317 -7.05 -1.78 -7.98
N ARG A 318 -6.61 -2.72 -8.83
CA ARG A 318 -6.90 -2.73 -10.27
C ARG A 318 -8.40 -2.76 -10.65
N PRO A 319 -9.30 -3.40 -9.88
CA PRO A 319 -10.74 -3.24 -10.11
C PRO A 319 -11.18 -1.77 -10.11
N LEU A 320 -10.72 -0.97 -9.14
CA LEU A 320 -11.06 0.46 -9.04
C LEU A 320 -10.35 1.35 -10.07
N ILE A 321 -9.31 0.86 -10.78
CA ILE A 321 -8.76 1.53 -11.96
C ILE A 321 -9.70 1.36 -13.17
N SER A 322 -10.31 0.19 -13.31
CA SER A 322 -11.21 -0.09 -14.42
C SER A 322 -12.64 0.45 -14.22
N GLU A 323 -13.08 0.49 -12.97
CA GLU A 323 -14.42 0.86 -12.54
C GLU A 323 -14.35 1.61 -11.20
N PRO A 324 -14.10 2.93 -11.20
CA PRO A 324 -14.06 3.71 -9.97
C PRO A 324 -15.37 3.66 -9.16
N ASP A 325 -16.50 3.42 -9.84
CA ASP A 325 -17.85 3.29 -9.31
C ASP A 325 -18.22 1.87 -8.82
N LEU A 326 -17.28 0.93 -8.81
CA LEU A 326 -17.54 -0.49 -8.54
C LEU A 326 -18.22 -0.72 -7.17
N ILE A 327 -17.75 -0.02 -6.11
CA ILE A 327 -18.30 -0.22 -4.76
C ILE A 327 -19.77 0.19 -4.70
N ARG A 328 -20.10 1.35 -5.27
CA ARG A 328 -21.50 1.81 -5.37
C ARG A 328 -22.36 0.83 -6.17
N ARG A 329 -21.83 0.28 -7.26
CA ARG A 329 -22.56 -0.70 -8.08
C ARG A 329 -22.75 -2.03 -7.34
N TRP A 330 -21.81 -2.45 -6.51
CA TRP A 330 -21.99 -3.60 -5.62
C TRP A 330 -23.04 -3.34 -4.54
N GLU A 331 -23.05 -2.14 -3.96
CA GLU A 331 -24.06 -1.73 -2.97
C GLU A 331 -25.48 -1.71 -3.54
N LEU A 332 -25.62 -1.31 -4.80
CA LEU A 332 -26.91 -1.26 -5.51
C LEU A 332 -27.27 -2.58 -6.22
N GLU A 333 -26.47 -3.63 -6.05
CA GLU A 333 -26.61 -4.92 -6.75
C GLU A 333 -26.62 -4.82 -8.29
N ASP A 334 -26.02 -3.72 -8.83
CA ASP A 334 -25.93 -3.44 -10.28
C ASP A 334 -24.69 -4.08 -10.94
N ALA A 335 -23.86 -4.80 -10.19
CA ALA A 335 -22.72 -5.52 -10.70
C ALA A 335 -22.39 -6.73 -9.82
N PHE A 336 -22.35 -7.91 -10.43
CA PHE A 336 -21.97 -9.15 -9.76
C PHE A 336 -20.50 -9.52 -9.91
N ARG A 337 -19.71 -8.79 -10.74
CA ARG A 337 -18.29 -9.04 -10.94
C ARG A 337 -17.57 -7.80 -11.46
N ALA A 338 -16.36 -7.54 -10.94
CA ALA A 338 -15.47 -6.52 -11.49
C ALA A 338 -14.96 -6.90 -12.90
N ARG A 339 -14.94 -5.95 -13.82
CA ARG A 339 -14.50 -6.14 -15.23
C ARG A 339 -13.00 -6.35 -15.39
N CYS A 340 -12.19 -5.86 -14.45
CA CYS A 340 -10.74 -5.97 -14.54
C CYS A 340 -10.29 -7.44 -14.69
N ILE A 341 -9.47 -7.77 -15.67
CA ILE A 341 -8.98 -9.12 -16.00
C ILE A 341 -7.51 -9.34 -15.63
N THR A 342 -6.94 -8.56 -14.73
CA THR A 342 -5.54 -8.62 -14.25
C THR A 342 -4.44 -8.62 -15.31
N CYS A 343 -4.73 -8.11 -16.50
CA CYS A 343 -3.80 -8.09 -17.64
C CYS A 343 -2.67 -7.07 -17.52
N ASN A 344 -2.65 -6.24 -16.46
CA ASN A 344 -1.67 -5.18 -16.21
C ASN A 344 -1.56 -4.10 -17.31
N ALA A 345 -2.52 -4.03 -18.25
CA ALA A 345 -2.51 -3.02 -19.32
C ALA A 345 -2.58 -1.57 -18.79
N CYS A 346 -3.10 -1.38 -17.56
CA CYS A 346 -3.17 -0.08 -16.88
C CYS A 346 -1.79 0.50 -16.52
N PHE A 347 -0.72 -0.31 -16.47
CA PHE A 347 0.64 0.21 -16.27
C PHE A 347 1.16 1.01 -17.47
N ARG A 348 0.77 0.64 -18.69
CA ARG A 348 1.30 1.29 -19.89
C ARG A 348 1.02 2.80 -19.92
N PRO A 349 -0.22 3.29 -19.73
CA PRO A 349 -0.48 4.74 -19.69
C PRO A 349 0.36 5.47 -18.65
N ILE A 350 0.52 4.87 -17.47
CA ILE A 350 1.28 5.46 -16.36
C ILE A 350 2.75 5.63 -16.73
N VAL A 351 3.42 4.54 -17.18
CA VAL A 351 4.86 4.57 -17.48
C VAL A 351 5.21 5.36 -18.76
N THR A 352 4.25 5.54 -19.66
CA THR A 352 4.42 6.35 -20.88
C THR A 352 3.93 7.79 -20.73
N GLY A 353 3.43 8.18 -19.53
CA GLY A 353 2.91 9.52 -19.29
C GLY A 353 1.58 9.83 -19.99
N LEU A 354 0.90 8.80 -20.50
CA LEU A 354 -0.42 8.93 -21.17
C LEU A 354 -1.61 9.02 -20.20
N GLY A 355 -1.33 9.12 -18.89
CA GLY A 355 -2.35 9.28 -17.86
C GLY A 355 -2.66 8.02 -17.05
N PHE A 356 -3.73 8.06 -16.25
CA PHE A 356 -4.17 7.00 -15.34
C PHE A 356 -5.54 6.46 -15.73
N GLY A 357 -5.67 5.15 -15.84
CA GLY A 357 -6.94 4.48 -16.13
C GLY A 357 -6.74 3.12 -16.80
N CYS A 358 -7.86 2.46 -17.11
CA CYS A 358 -7.85 1.17 -17.79
C CYS A 358 -8.02 1.33 -19.31
N PRO A 359 -6.97 1.08 -20.13
CA PRO A 359 -7.09 1.25 -21.59
C PRO A 359 -8.01 0.22 -22.26
N LYS A 360 -8.38 -0.88 -21.57
CA LYS A 360 -9.32 -1.88 -22.10
C LYS A 360 -10.77 -1.49 -21.93
N PHE A 361 -11.11 -0.87 -20.80
CA PHE A 361 -12.51 -0.60 -20.44
C PHE A 361 -12.84 0.88 -20.35
N ASN A 362 -11.85 1.77 -20.32
CA ASN A 362 -12.06 3.20 -20.19
C ASN A 362 -11.06 4.02 -21.04
N ARG A 363 -10.99 3.76 -22.34
CA ARG A 363 -10.03 4.42 -23.25
C ARG A 363 -10.21 5.94 -23.35
N LYS A 364 -11.47 6.45 -23.21
CA LYS A 364 -11.80 7.88 -23.31
C LYS A 364 -11.73 8.61 -21.95
N GLY A 365 -11.54 7.89 -20.87
CA GLY A 365 -11.55 8.42 -19.50
C GLY A 365 -10.21 8.31 -18.77
N LEU A 366 -9.08 8.32 -19.50
CA LEU A 366 -7.77 8.44 -18.85
C LEU A 366 -7.66 9.83 -18.22
N LEU A 367 -7.27 9.86 -16.93
CA LEU A 367 -6.94 11.11 -16.24
C LEU A 367 -5.52 11.52 -16.64
N HIS A 368 -5.31 12.79 -16.83
CA HIS A 368 -4.02 13.39 -17.18
C HIS A 368 -3.58 14.37 -16.09
N ALA A 369 -2.26 14.36 -15.79
CA ALA A 369 -1.64 15.32 -14.88
C ALA A 369 -1.53 16.68 -15.51
#